data_1e4dca5d82405b6d89f1a1fde87be5fb
#
_entry.id   1e4dca5d82405b6d89f1a1fde87be5fb
#
_cell.length_a   1.000
_cell.length_b   1.000
_cell.length_c   1.000
_cell.angle_alpha   90.00
_cell.angle_beta   90.00
_cell.angle_gamma   90.00
#
_symmetry.space_group_name_H-M   'P 1'
#
loop_
_entity.id
_entity.type
_entity.pdbx_description
1 polymer ?
#
loop_
_entity_poly.entity_id
_entity_poly.type
_entity_poly.pdbx_seq_one_letter_code
_entity_poly.pdbx_strand_id
1 'polypeptide(L)'
;MKKFLALVLAVIMVATMCTACGAKNYAAENTEYIIGASGPLTGAAAVYGVAVQNAAQMAVEEINAAGGLNGVNFKLVMLDDKHDAANISANYSSLLEGGMQISLGTVTTGPGMEFKNLANDDNVFFLTPSASGDEIPEFSNGYQMCFADGNQGKVAADFINQNFAGQTIGIFYKSDDPYSNGIYEQFKANLDASVSVVETSFSAANETDFSVQIDTLKDCKFVFMPIYYTPASIFMTQGKDIMPADAVYYGCDGFDGIDANFDITTISQSITMLSHFNSKAESGVAKDFIDKYVATYGADTLNQFGASAYDCVYAIYGAMKKAIDEGADIDVTISAADLCEIMKAQFEGGYTVTNAVTGDSITWESTGYVNKTAIQYVIKEVG
;
A
#
# COMPACT_ATOMS: atom_id res chain seq x y z
N MET A 1 38.87 -48.53 -15.21
CA MET A 1 38.25 -48.30 -13.89
C MET A 1 38.86 -47.16 -13.09
N LYS A 2 40.21 -47.09 -12.85
CA LYS A 2 40.81 -46.01 -12.07
C LYS A 2 40.60 -44.56 -12.62
N LYS A 3 40.56 -44.40 -13.96
CA LYS A 3 40.31 -43.07 -14.60
C LYS A 3 38.84 -42.66 -14.57
N PHE A 4 37.92 -43.62 -14.53
CA PHE A 4 36.47 -43.33 -14.40
C PHE A 4 36.12 -42.95 -12.95
N LEU A 5 36.78 -43.58 -11.97
CA LEU A 5 36.60 -43.23 -10.55
C LEU A 5 37.12 -41.83 -10.21
N ALA A 6 38.24 -41.41 -10.85
CA ALA A 6 38.78 -40.06 -10.67
C ALA A 6 37.90 -38.98 -11.29
N LEU A 7 37.23 -39.27 -12.41
CA LEU A 7 36.29 -38.33 -13.06
C LEU A 7 35.01 -38.16 -12.24
N VAL A 8 34.48 -39.24 -11.67
CA VAL A 8 33.29 -39.20 -10.79
C VAL A 8 33.60 -38.45 -9.48
N LEU A 9 34.77 -38.64 -8.88
CA LEU A 9 35.22 -37.88 -7.70
C LEU A 9 35.42 -36.38 -8.01
N ALA A 10 35.95 -36.04 -9.19
CA ALA A 10 36.10 -34.63 -9.60
C ALA A 10 34.80 -33.96 -9.85
N VAL A 11 33.79 -34.65 -10.43
CA VAL A 11 32.42 -34.12 -10.64
C VAL A 11 31.69 -33.93 -9.31
N ILE A 12 31.88 -34.85 -8.35
CA ILE A 12 31.30 -34.71 -7.00
C ILE A 12 31.96 -33.55 -6.25
N MET A 13 33.28 -33.33 -6.37
CA MET A 13 33.96 -32.20 -5.72
C MET A 13 33.59 -30.85 -6.36
N VAL A 14 33.33 -30.80 -7.67
CA VAL A 14 32.86 -29.58 -8.33
C VAL A 14 31.40 -29.29 -7.98
N ALA A 15 30.57 -30.31 -7.82
CA ALA A 15 29.17 -30.14 -7.35
C ALA A 15 29.10 -29.66 -5.89
N THR A 16 30.06 -30.06 -5.04
CA THR A 16 30.11 -29.58 -3.64
C THR A 16 30.78 -28.20 -3.48
N MET A 17 31.49 -27.67 -4.51
CA MET A 17 32.03 -26.31 -4.48
C MET A 17 31.06 -25.27 -5.03
N CYS A 18 29.98 -25.64 -5.70
CA CYS A 18 28.93 -24.72 -6.16
C CYS A 18 27.81 -24.46 -5.13
N THR A 19 27.86 -25.10 -3.94
CA THR A 19 26.85 -24.92 -2.88
C THR A 19 27.36 -24.09 -1.68
N ALA A 20 28.46 -23.34 -1.83
CA ALA A 20 29.05 -22.57 -0.73
C ALA A 20 28.95 -21.05 -0.88
N CYS A 21 27.92 -20.55 -1.61
CA CYS A 21 27.39 -19.21 -1.43
C CYS A 21 25.88 -19.34 -1.15
N GLY A 22 25.55 -20.02 -0.09
CA GLY A 22 24.21 -19.92 0.48
C GLY A 22 23.98 -18.48 0.91
N ALA A 23 22.88 -17.86 0.46
CA ALA A 23 22.47 -16.56 0.98
C ALA A 23 22.49 -16.58 2.51
N LYS A 24 22.98 -15.51 3.13
CA LYS A 24 23.07 -15.45 4.58
C LYS A 24 21.67 -15.53 5.19
N ASN A 25 21.43 -16.50 6.06
CA ASN A 25 20.19 -16.53 6.83
C ASN A 25 20.30 -15.57 8.02
N TYR A 26 19.72 -14.39 7.91
CA TYR A 26 19.70 -13.39 8.98
C TYR A 26 18.72 -13.75 10.11
N ALA A 27 17.78 -14.67 9.88
CA ALA A 27 16.81 -15.13 10.87
C ALA A 27 17.31 -16.29 11.75
N ALA A 28 18.52 -16.79 11.52
CA ALA A 28 19.03 -17.99 12.20
C ALA A 28 19.05 -17.91 13.75
N GLU A 29 18.99 -16.70 14.31
CA GLU A 29 18.96 -16.46 15.76
C GLU A 29 17.63 -15.85 16.23
N ASN A 30 16.61 -15.80 15.38
CA ASN A 30 15.31 -15.25 15.73
C ASN A 30 14.63 -16.10 16.82
N THR A 31 13.95 -15.42 17.73
CA THR A 31 13.06 -16.01 18.75
C THR A 31 11.61 -15.64 18.54
N GLU A 32 11.34 -14.75 17.60
CA GLU A 32 10.03 -14.28 17.14
C GLU A 32 10.03 -14.21 15.62
N TYR A 33 8.87 -14.37 14.96
CA TYR A 33 8.74 -14.09 13.54
C TYR A 33 8.79 -12.58 13.30
N ILE A 34 9.73 -12.10 12.49
CA ILE A 34 9.94 -10.66 12.27
C ILE A 34 9.27 -10.22 10.98
N ILE A 35 8.25 -9.37 11.13
CA ILE A 35 7.59 -8.65 10.03
C ILE A 35 8.26 -7.29 9.88
N GLY A 36 8.91 -7.05 8.74
CA GLY A 36 9.53 -5.76 8.43
C GLY A 36 8.59 -4.85 7.64
N ALA A 37 8.76 -3.54 7.80
CA ALA A 37 8.08 -2.53 7.01
C ALA A 37 8.91 -1.25 6.89
N SER A 38 8.72 -0.50 5.81
CA SER A 38 9.19 0.88 5.68
C SER A 38 8.02 1.78 5.31
N GLY A 39 7.96 2.97 5.89
CA GLY A 39 6.89 3.92 5.58
C GLY A 39 7.10 5.27 6.23
N PRO A 40 6.37 6.30 5.80
CA PRO A 40 6.53 7.65 6.31
C PRO A 40 5.96 7.76 7.72
N LEU A 41 6.81 7.70 8.74
CA LEU A 41 6.41 7.95 10.12
C LEU A 41 6.53 9.44 10.49
N THR A 42 7.22 10.21 9.67
CA THR A 42 7.36 11.67 9.77
C THR A 42 7.18 12.32 8.39
N GLY A 43 6.92 13.64 8.36
CA GLY A 43 6.80 14.42 7.12
C GLY A 43 5.37 14.45 6.56
N ALA A 44 5.26 14.85 5.27
CA ALA A 44 3.99 15.20 4.61
C ALA A 44 3.00 14.05 4.40
N ALA A 45 3.47 12.80 4.46
CA ALA A 45 2.65 11.61 4.31
C ALA A 45 2.55 10.77 5.62
N ALA A 46 2.93 11.37 6.77
CA ALA A 46 3.04 10.66 8.05
C ALA A 46 1.72 10.00 8.51
N VAL A 47 0.58 10.60 8.20
CA VAL A 47 -0.74 10.04 8.55
C VAL A 47 -0.91 8.61 8.02
N TYR A 48 -0.42 8.33 6.82
CA TYR A 48 -0.51 6.98 6.23
C TYR A 48 0.39 5.98 6.96
N GLY A 49 1.67 6.33 7.15
CA GLY A 49 2.64 5.44 7.79
C GLY A 49 2.33 5.16 9.25
N VAL A 50 1.89 6.17 9.99
CA VAL A 50 1.47 6.03 11.40
C VAL A 50 0.25 5.13 11.51
N ALA A 51 -0.74 5.27 10.61
CA ALA A 51 -1.90 4.39 10.58
C ALA A 51 -1.52 2.93 10.32
N VAL A 52 -0.64 2.69 9.34
CA VAL A 52 -0.12 1.36 9.01
C VAL A 52 0.62 0.76 10.21
N GLN A 53 1.52 1.52 10.85
CA GLN A 53 2.26 1.07 12.02
C GLN A 53 1.31 0.68 13.17
N ASN A 54 0.39 1.57 13.52
CA ASN A 54 -0.56 1.37 14.61
C ASN A 54 -1.42 0.13 14.41
N ALA A 55 -2.02 -0.01 13.22
CA ALA A 55 -2.94 -1.11 12.92
C ALA A 55 -2.21 -2.46 12.77
N ALA A 56 -1.04 -2.47 12.14
CA ALA A 56 -0.21 -3.68 12.06
C ALA A 56 0.27 -4.11 13.43
N GLN A 57 0.68 -3.17 14.30
CA GLN A 57 1.07 -3.46 15.68
C GLN A 57 -0.11 -4.04 16.48
N MET A 58 -1.31 -3.47 16.34
CA MET A 58 -2.53 -3.98 16.99
C MET A 58 -2.82 -5.44 16.56
N ALA A 59 -2.71 -5.76 15.27
CA ALA A 59 -2.90 -7.12 14.78
C ALA A 59 -1.85 -8.09 15.35
N VAL A 60 -0.57 -7.68 15.37
CA VAL A 60 0.52 -8.46 15.97
C VAL A 60 0.26 -8.74 17.46
N GLU A 61 -0.16 -7.75 18.22
CA GLU A 61 -0.47 -7.90 19.64
C GLU A 61 -1.65 -8.85 19.87
N GLU A 62 -2.71 -8.77 19.07
CA GLU A 62 -3.85 -9.69 19.14
C GLU A 62 -3.46 -11.13 18.82
N ILE A 63 -2.68 -11.36 17.78
CA ILE A 63 -2.17 -12.69 17.40
C ILE A 63 -1.30 -13.26 18.53
N ASN A 64 -0.39 -12.45 19.08
CA ASN A 64 0.48 -12.86 20.18
C ASN A 64 -0.30 -13.18 21.45
N ALA A 65 -1.31 -12.36 21.79
CA ALA A 65 -2.18 -12.62 22.93
C ALA A 65 -3.02 -13.90 22.76
N ALA A 66 -3.31 -14.31 21.52
CA ALA A 66 -3.97 -15.58 21.21
C ALA A 66 -2.99 -16.78 21.20
N GLY A 67 -1.70 -16.58 21.48
CA GLY A 67 -0.67 -17.63 21.56
C GLY A 67 0.28 -17.69 20.38
N GLY A 68 0.27 -16.70 19.49
CA GLY A 68 1.16 -16.63 18.34
C GLY A 68 0.92 -17.73 17.31
N LEU A 69 1.93 -18.02 16.51
CA LEU A 69 1.94 -19.13 15.57
C LEU A 69 2.69 -20.32 16.22
N ASN A 70 1.96 -21.35 16.60
CA ASN A 70 2.49 -22.53 17.31
C ASN A 70 3.30 -22.18 18.58
N GLY A 71 2.87 -21.14 19.31
CA GLY A 71 3.54 -20.69 20.53
C GLY A 71 4.68 -19.70 20.31
N VAL A 72 4.95 -19.31 19.07
CA VAL A 72 5.96 -18.30 18.72
C VAL A 72 5.27 -16.97 18.39
N ASN A 73 5.74 -15.90 19.00
CA ASN A 73 5.23 -14.55 18.77
C ASN A 73 5.71 -13.97 17.43
N PHE A 74 4.96 -12.97 16.97
CA PHE A 74 5.39 -12.06 15.90
C PHE A 74 5.91 -10.75 16.48
N LYS A 75 6.81 -10.12 15.74
CA LYS A 75 7.32 -8.78 16.03
C LYS A 75 7.27 -7.92 14.78
N LEU A 76 6.66 -6.75 14.88
CA LEU A 76 6.71 -5.73 13.84
C LEU A 76 7.96 -4.84 14.03
N VAL A 77 8.69 -4.60 12.95
CA VAL A 77 9.76 -3.60 12.88
C VAL A 77 9.47 -2.69 11.69
N MET A 78 9.13 -1.44 11.97
CA MET A 78 8.84 -0.46 10.92
C MET A 78 9.82 0.72 11.02
N LEU A 79 10.43 1.08 9.88
CA LEU A 79 11.41 2.16 9.77
C LEU A 79 10.83 3.33 8.98
N ASP A 80 11.23 4.56 9.39
CA ASP A 80 10.79 5.79 8.73
C ASP A 80 11.53 6.01 7.41
N ASP A 81 10.81 6.04 6.30
CA ASP A 81 11.34 6.41 4.98
C ASP A 81 11.07 7.86 4.60
N LYS A 82 10.22 8.57 5.37
CA LYS A 82 9.84 9.96 5.14
C LYS A 82 9.18 10.21 3.78
N HIS A 83 8.60 9.18 3.18
CA HIS A 83 8.08 9.24 1.81
C HIS A 83 9.18 9.51 0.76
N ASP A 84 10.40 9.06 1.00
CA ASP A 84 11.55 9.27 0.13
C ASP A 84 12.18 7.92 -0.25
N ALA A 85 12.15 7.58 -1.54
CA ALA A 85 12.72 6.35 -2.08
C ALA A 85 14.22 6.20 -1.78
N ALA A 86 14.95 7.31 -1.62
CA ALA A 86 16.38 7.29 -1.30
C ALA A 86 16.70 6.64 0.07
N ASN A 87 15.72 6.60 1.00
CA ASN A 87 15.89 5.96 2.29
C ASN A 87 15.67 4.44 2.25
N ILE A 88 15.09 3.89 1.19
CA ILE A 88 14.64 2.50 1.15
C ILE A 88 15.79 1.51 1.21
N SER A 89 16.87 1.72 0.47
CA SER A 89 18.01 0.78 0.47
C SER A 89 18.61 0.61 1.87
N ALA A 90 18.75 1.69 2.65
CA ALA A 90 19.26 1.65 4.01
C ALA A 90 18.26 0.98 4.98
N ASN A 91 16.98 1.33 4.88
CA ASN A 91 15.93 0.73 5.70
C ASN A 91 15.81 -0.76 5.42
N TYR A 92 15.76 -1.17 4.16
CA TYR A 92 15.67 -2.56 3.75
C TYR A 92 16.85 -3.39 4.31
N SER A 93 18.09 -2.92 4.11
CA SER A 93 19.27 -3.60 4.64
C SER A 93 19.21 -3.74 6.16
N SER A 94 18.77 -2.69 6.87
CA SER A 94 18.64 -2.72 8.33
C SER A 94 17.56 -3.71 8.80
N LEU A 95 16.44 -3.81 8.08
CA LEU A 95 15.38 -4.78 8.37
C LEU A 95 15.86 -6.20 8.12
N LEU A 96 16.52 -6.46 7.00
CA LEU A 96 17.04 -7.78 6.65
C LEU A 96 18.11 -8.25 7.65
N GLU A 97 19.08 -7.38 7.97
CA GLU A 97 20.12 -7.66 8.97
C GLU A 97 19.55 -7.83 10.38
N GLY A 98 18.40 -7.19 10.67
CA GLY A 98 17.63 -7.35 11.89
C GLY A 98 16.80 -8.64 11.95
N GLY A 99 16.90 -9.53 10.97
CA GLY A 99 16.24 -10.84 10.94
C GLY A 99 14.83 -10.81 10.31
N MET A 100 14.48 -9.79 9.51
CA MET A 100 13.21 -9.77 8.77
C MET A 100 13.05 -11.03 7.93
N GLN A 101 11.90 -11.70 8.08
CA GLN A 101 11.56 -12.93 7.35
C GLN A 101 10.46 -12.69 6.30
N ILE A 102 9.60 -11.71 6.56
CA ILE A 102 8.47 -11.33 5.70
C ILE A 102 8.21 -9.83 5.86
N SER A 103 7.60 -9.21 4.87
CA SER A 103 7.45 -7.75 4.91
C SER A 103 6.03 -7.28 4.59
N LEU A 104 5.66 -6.12 5.16
CA LEU A 104 4.55 -5.29 4.68
C LEU A 104 4.99 -4.36 3.54
N GLY A 105 6.23 -4.48 3.05
CA GLY A 105 6.77 -3.61 2.02
C GLY A 105 6.83 -2.16 2.47
N THR A 106 6.25 -1.29 1.65
CA THR A 106 6.18 0.14 1.91
C THR A 106 4.74 0.66 1.93
N VAL A 107 4.59 1.92 2.32
CA VAL A 107 3.28 2.58 2.43
C VAL A 107 2.96 3.40 1.17
N THR A 108 3.95 4.05 0.56
CA THR A 108 3.75 4.91 -0.62
C THR A 108 4.43 4.33 -1.86
N THR A 109 3.87 4.63 -3.04
CA THR A 109 4.28 4.02 -4.32
C THR A 109 5.75 4.30 -4.66
N GLY A 110 6.23 5.54 -4.53
CA GLY A 110 7.63 5.88 -4.85
C GLY A 110 8.65 5.01 -4.10
N PRO A 111 8.63 4.96 -2.76
CA PRO A 111 9.41 4.01 -1.96
C PRO A 111 9.18 2.55 -2.34
N GLY A 112 7.95 2.16 -2.69
CA GLY A 112 7.61 0.79 -3.09
C GLY A 112 8.31 0.34 -4.37
N MET A 113 8.51 1.26 -5.31
CA MET A 113 9.22 0.97 -6.57
C MET A 113 10.69 0.56 -6.32
N GLU A 114 11.33 1.12 -5.31
CA GLU A 114 12.68 0.71 -4.91
C GLU A 114 12.67 -0.57 -4.09
N PHE A 115 11.73 -0.67 -3.12
CA PHE A 115 11.61 -1.83 -2.24
C PHE A 115 11.41 -3.15 -2.99
N LYS A 116 10.53 -3.19 -4.00
CA LYS A 116 10.22 -4.41 -4.77
C LYS A 116 11.45 -5.03 -5.42
N ASN A 117 12.38 -4.19 -5.92
CA ASN A 117 13.60 -4.67 -6.55
C ASN A 117 14.52 -5.36 -5.53
N LEU A 118 14.73 -4.74 -4.37
CA LEU A 118 15.53 -5.31 -3.28
C LEU A 118 14.91 -6.60 -2.75
N ALA A 119 13.59 -6.60 -2.55
CA ALA A 119 12.86 -7.79 -2.09
C ALA A 119 12.92 -8.94 -3.11
N ASN A 120 12.92 -8.64 -4.42
CA ASN A 120 13.10 -9.64 -5.46
C ASN A 120 14.53 -10.22 -5.45
N ASP A 121 15.56 -9.38 -5.30
CA ASP A 121 16.96 -9.80 -5.31
C ASP A 121 17.27 -10.76 -4.15
N ASP A 122 16.67 -10.56 -2.98
CA ASP A 122 16.84 -11.38 -1.78
C ASP A 122 15.74 -12.44 -1.59
N ASN A 123 14.78 -12.54 -2.52
CA ASN A 123 13.61 -13.41 -2.45
C ASN A 123 12.84 -13.26 -1.12
N VAL A 124 12.45 -12.03 -0.79
CA VAL A 124 11.63 -11.71 0.39
C VAL A 124 10.19 -11.52 -0.03
N PHE A 125 9.27 -12.29 0.56
CA PHE A 125 7.82 -12.08 0.34
C PHE A 125 7.37 -10.77 0.99
N PHE A 126 6.55 -9.99 0.25
CA PHE A 126 5.90 -8.83 0.83
C PHE A 126 4.43 -8.70 0.40
N LEU A 127 3.61 -8.20 1.32
CA LEU A 127 2.21 -7.87 1.12
C LEU A 127 2.00 -6.42 1.55
N THR A 128 1.98 -5.49 0.58
CA THR A 128 1.86 -4.06 0.89
C THR A 128 0.42 -3.66 1.22
N PRO A 129 0.19 -2.88 2.29
CA PRO A 129 -1.14 -2.38 2.62
C PRO A 129 -1.60 -1.23 1.72
N SER A 130 -0.68 -0.52 1.04
CA SER A 130 -0.98 0.82 0.56
C SER A 130 -0.17 1.28 -0.66
N ALA A 131 1.04 0.78 -0.88
CA ALA A 131 1.79 1.10 -2.09
C ALA A 131 1.05 0.53 -3.32
N SER A 132 0.41 1.41 -4.09
CA SER A 132 -0.65 1.07 -5.05
C SER A 132 -0.22 1.08 -6.52
N GLY A 133 1.03 1.48 -6.83
CA GLY A 133 1.54 1.48 -8.21
C GLY A 133 1.37 0.12 -8.90
N ASP A 134 1.01 0.16 -10.19
CA ASP A 134 0.75 -1.06 -10.98
C ASP A 134 1.98 -1.96 -11.08
N GLU A 135 3.19 -1.40 -10.96
CA GLU A 135 4.44 -2.16 -11.02
C GLU A 135 4.88 -2.73 -9.65
N ILE A 136 4.18 -2.45 -8.56
CA ILE A 136 4.57 -2.98 -7.24
C ILE A 136 4.59 -4.52 -7.22
N PRO A 137 3.57 -5.24 -7.75
CA PRO A 137 3.59 -6.69 -7.81
C PRO A 137 4.24 -7.23 -9.09
N GLU A 138 5.22 -6.53 -9.68
CA GLU A 138 5.90 -6.97 -10.90
C GLU A 138 6.55 -8.35 -10.75
N PHE A 139 7.05 -8.66 -9.56
CA PHE A 139 7.69 -9.93 -9.25
C PHE A 139 6.77 -10.82 -8.43
N SER A 140 6.92 -12.14 -8.58
CA SER A 140 6.03 -13.14 -7.96
C SER A 140 6.07 -13.20 -6.43
N ASN A 141 6.97 -12.46 -5.79
CA ASN A 141 7.10 -12.34 -4.33
C ASN A 141 6.38 -11.13 -3.74
N GLY A 142 5.78 -10.26 -4.59
CA GLY A 142 5.12 -9.03 -4.19
C GLY A 142 3.60 -9.09 -4.39
N TYR A 143 2.84 -8.68 -3.38
CA TYR A 143 1.37 -8.65 -3.39
C TYR A 143 0.86 -7.34 -2.81
N GLN A 144 -0.31 -6.89 -3.29
CA GLN A 144 -0.99 -5.68 -2.78
C GLN A 144 -2.25 -6.06 -2.00
N MET A 145 -2.51 -5.40 -0.88
CA MET A 145 -3.79 -5.44 -0.16
C MET A 145 -4.70 -4.28 -0.56
N CYS A 146 -4.13 -3.16 -1.02
CA CYS A 146 -4.85 -2.04 -1.63
C CYS A 146 -5.15 -2.31 -3.11
N PHE A 147 -6.13 -1.63 -3.68
CA PHE A 147 -6.35 -1.65 -5.12
C PHE A 147 -5.24 -0.87 -5.85
N ALA A 148 -4.94 -1.28 -7.08
CA ALA A 148 -3.86 -0.67 -7.87
C ALA A 148 -4.23 0.71 -8.45
N ASP A 149 -3.22 1.52 -8.76
CA ASP A 149 -3.37 2.86 -9.35
C ASP A 149 -4.14 2.83 -10.67
N GLY A 150 -3.90 1.83 -11.51
CA GLY A 150 -4.64 1.62 -12.75
C GLY A 150 -6.13 1.40 -12.52
N ASN A 151 -6.51 0.70 -11.46
CA ASN A 151 -7.91 0.52 -11.07
C ASN A 151 -8.53 1.86 -10.63
N GLN A 152 -7.82 2.66 -9.83
CA GLN A 152 -8.29 3.98 -9.39
C GLN A 152 -8.54 4.92 -10.58
N GLY A 153 -7.57 5.02 -11.49
CA GLY A 153 -7.68 5.85 -12.70
C GLY A 153 -8.86 5.43 -13.57
N LYS A 154 -9.05 4.12 -13.77
CA LYS A 154 -10.18 3.59 -14.54
C LYS A 154 -11.53 3.86 -13.86
N VAL A 155 -11.67 3.59 -12.57
CA VAL A 155 -12.93 3.83 -11.82
C VAL A 155 -13.30 5.31 -11.83
N ALA A 156 -12.32 6.20 -11.67
CA ALA A 156 -12.56 7.65 -11.80
C ALA A 156 -13.00 8.04 -13.20
N ALA A 157 -12.38 7.51 -14.26
CA ALA A 157 -12.76 7.74 -15.63
C ALA A 157 -14.19 7.23 -15.94
N ASP A 158 -14.51 6.01 -15.51
CA ASP A 158 -15.84 5.41 -15.69
C ASP A 158 -16.94 6.29 -15.03
N PHE A 159 -16.67 6.78 -13.81
CA PHE A 159 -17.60 7.70 -13.13
C PHE A 159 -17.76 9.01 -13.90
N ILE A 160 -16.68 9.60 -14.38
CA ILE A 160 -16.71 10.87 -15.10
C ILE A 160 -17.38 10.71 -16.48
N ASN A 161 -17.09 9.65 -17.21
CA ASN A 161 -17.73 9.33 -18.48
C ASN A 161 -19.25 9.23 -18.35
N GLN A 162 -19.74 8.65 -17.26
CA GLN A 162 -21.17 8.48 -17.00
C GLN A 162 -21.87 9.80 -16.60
N ASN A 163 -21.18 10.69 -15.87
CA ASN A 163 -21.80 11.83 -15.22
C ASN A 163 -21.45 13.19 -15.87
N PHE A 164 -20.36 13.26 -16.65
CA PHE A 164 -19.84 14.53 -17.20
C PHE A 164 -19.68 14.54 -18.71
N ALA A 165 -20.34 13.63 -19.45
CA ALA A 165 -20.35 13.63 -20.91
C ALA A 165 -20.80 15.00 -21.46
N GLY A 166 -20.03 15.58 -22.38
CA GLY A 166 -20.28 16.91 -22.95
C GLY A 166 -19.93 18.09 -22.05
N GLN A 167 -19.33 17.83 -20.87
CA GLN A 167 -18.91 18.86 -19.92
C GLN A 167 -17.38 19.01 -19.90
N THR A 168 -16.91 20.08 -19.27
CA THR A 168 -15.48 20.31 -19.03
C THR A 168 -15.16 20.05 -17.57
N ILE A 169 -14.13 19.24 -17.33
CA ILE A 169 -13.57 18.96 -16.00
C ILE A 169 -12.15 19.50 -15.87
N GLY A 170 -11.72 19.77 -14.65
CA GLY A 170 -10.34 20.06 -14.30
C GLY A 170 -9.58 18.80 -13.92
N ILE A 171 -8.26 18.78 -14.17
CA ILE A 171 -7.33 17.77 -13.62
C ILE A 171 -6.16 18.51 -12.98
N PHE A 172 -5.83 18.13 -11.74
CA PHE A 172 -4.65 18.62 -11.00
C PHE A 172 -3.85 17.46 -10.47
N TYR A 173 -2.62 17.28 -10.94
CA TYR A 173 -1.77 16.12 -10.61
C TYR A 173 -0.30 16.49 -10.41
N LYS A 174 0.45 15.61 -9.76
CA LYS A 174 1.90 15.74 -9.58
C LYS A 174 2.63 14.92 -10.65
N SER A 175 3.32 15.62 -11.58
CA SER A 175 3.87 15.00 -12.79
C SER A 175 5.13 14.16 -12.57
N ASP A 176 5.82 14.33 -11.46
CA ASP A 176 7.05 13.63 -11.09
C ASP A 176 6.88 12.64 -9.93
N ASP A 177 5.64 12.32 -9.56
CA ASP A 177 5.31 11.34 -8.54
C ASP A 177 4.73 10.08 -9.20
N PRO A 178 5.29 8.88 -8.97
CA PRO A 178 4.81 7.65 -9.60
C PRO A 178 3.34 7.34 -9.33
N TYR A 179 2.85 7.55 -8.10
CA TYR A 179 1.46 7.39 -7.72
C TYR A 179 0.54 8.33 -8.51
N SER A 180 0.79 9.62 -8.41
CA SER A 180 -0.05 10.64 -9.03
C SER A 180 -0.07 10.54 -10.55
N ASN A 181 1.10 10.36 -11.15
CA ASN A 181 1.23 10.23 -12.61
C ASN A 181 0.67 8.89 -13.10
N GLY A 182 0.86 7.81 -12.36
CA GLY A 182 0.32 6.49 -12.73
C GLY A 182 -1.20 6.50 -12.81
N ILE A 183 -1.88 7.05 -11.79
CA ILE A 183 -3.34 7.21 -11.81
C ILE A 183 -3.80 8.15 -12.95
N TYR A 184 -3.11 9.29 -13.14
CA TYR A 184 -3.42 10.24 -14.22
C TYR A 184 -3.35 9.58 -15.59
N GLU A 185 -2.32 8.82 -15.91
CA GLU A 185 -2.15 8.13 -17.19
C GLU A 185 -3.29 7.13 -17.44
N GLN A 186 -3.63 6.33 -16.44
CA GLN A 186 -4.73 5.37 -16.53
C GLN A 186 -6.10 6.05 -16.65
N PHE A 187 -6.29 7.15 -15.93
CA PHE A 187 -7.48 7.98 -16.07
C PHE A 187 -7.63 8.51 -17.50
N LYS A 188 -6.58 9.11 -18.06
CA LYS A 188 -6.57 9.65 -19.42
C LYS A 188 -6.81 8.58 -20.48
N ALA A 189 -6.23 7.38 -20.29
CA ALA A 189 -6.40 6.26 -21.22
C ALA A 189 -7.83 5.73 -21.29
N ASN A 190 -8.62 5.91 -20.21
CA ASN A 190 -9.99 5.43 -20.09
C ASN A 190 -11.06 6.54 -20.22
N LEU A 191 -10.64 7.82 -20.35
CA LEU A 191 -11.56 8.94 -20.45
C LEU A 191 -12.21 9.01 -21.85
N ASP A 192 -13.53 9.14 -21.89
CA ASP A 192 -14.30 9.29 -23.12
C ASP A 192 -14.01 10.65 -23.81
N ALA A 193 -13.86 10.64 -25.12
CA ALA A 193 -13.61 11.83 -25.92
C ALA A 193 -14.75 12.90 -25.85
N SER A 194 -15.92 12.55 -25.34
CA SER A 194 -17.01 13.49 -25.08
C SER A 194 -16.74 14.42 -23.89
N VAL A 195 -15.82 14.06 -22.99
CA VAL A 195 -15.45 14.89 -21.84
C VAL A 195 -14.29 15.81 -22.22
N SER A 196 -14.50 17.12 -22.09
CA SER A 196 -13.45 18.11 -22.27
C SER A 196 -12.59 18.25 -21.00
N VAL A 197 -11.29 18.50 -21.16
CA VAL A 197 -10.35 18.56 -20.02
C VAL A 197 -9.59 19.86 -20.02
N VAL A 198 -9.51 20.51 -18.86
CA VAL A 198 -8.51 21.54 -18.51
C VAL A 198 -7.56 20.92 -17.53
N GLU A 199 -6.29 20.73 -17.91
CA GLU A 199 -5.32 20.03 -17.06
C GLU A 199 -4.14 20.91 -16.69
N THR A 200 -3.67 20.73 -15.48
CA THR A 200 -2.48 21.38 -14.95
C THR A 200 -1.78 20.47 -13.96
N SER A 201 -0.47 20.63 -13.82
CA SER A 201 0.34 19.82 -12.92
C SER A 201 1.28 20.68 -12.07
N PHE A 202 1.88 20.03 -11.09
CA PHE A 202 2.99 20.53 -10.31
C PHE A 202 4.08 19.46 -10.20
N SER A 203 5.21 19.83 -9.60
CA SER A 203 6.32 18.91 -9.34
C SER A 203 6.94 19.21 -7.98
N ALA A 204 7.86 18.38 -7.53
CA ALA A 204 8.62 18.56 -6.29
C ALA A 204 9.34 19.93 -6.19
N ALA A 205 9.55 20.60 -7.32
CA ALA A 205 10.15 21.94 -7.34
C ALA A 205 9.22 23.03 -6.77
N ASN A 206 7.90 22.81 -6.76
CA ASN A 206 6.92 23.74 -6.19
C ASN A 206 5.68 22.97 -5.66
N GLU A 207 5.66 22.71 -4.36
CA GLU A 207 4.58 22.01 -3.67
C GLU A 207 3.78 22.90 -2.70
N THR A 208 4.06 24.20 -2.68
CA THR A 208 3.52 25.11 -1.67
C THR A 208 2.73 26.31 -2.23
N ASP A 209 2.85 26.59 -3.53
CA ASP A 209 2.12 27.67 -4.21
C ASP A 209 1.48 27.14 -5.49
N PHE A 210 0.15 27.06 -5.48
CA PHE A 210 -0.66 26.58 -6.59
C PHE A 210 -1.49 27.67 -7.26
N SER A 211 -1.12 28.95 -7.08
CA SER A 211 -1.85 30.10 -7.63
C SER A 211 -2.06 30.02 -9.14
N VAL A 212 -1.05 29.55 -9.91
CA VAL A 212 -1.12 29.36 -11.35
C VAL A 212 -2.08 28.23 -11.72
N GLN A 213 -2.05 27.13 -11.00
CA GLN A 213 -2.90 25.97 -11.21
C GLN A 213 -4.37 26.29 -10.88
N ILE A 214 -4.59 27.04 -9.79
CA ILE A 214 -5.92 27.52 -9.39
C ILE A 214 -6.47 28.48 -10.45
N ASP A 215 -5.70 29.44 -10.95
CA ASP A 215 -6.15 30.35 -12.02
C ASP A 215 -6.51 29.59 -13.31
N THR A 216 -5.78 28.53 -13.62
CA THR A 216 -6.07 27.64 -14.75
C THR A 216 -7.40 26.90 -14.60
N LEU A 217 -7.72 26.46 -13.37
CA LEU A 217 -8.88 25.63 -13.05
C LEU A 217 -10.11 26.39 -12.52
N LYS A 218 -10.03 27.70 -12.34
CA LYS A 218 -11.03 28.53 -11.63
C LYS A 218 -12.46 28.45 -12.12
N ASP A 219 -12.65 28.02 -13.39
CA ASP A 219 -13.97 27.89 -13.98
C ASP A 219 -14.49 26.43 -13.96
N CYS A 220 -13.68 25.48 -13.45
CA CYS A 220 -14.03 24.07 -13.38
C CYS A 220 -14.88 23.77 -12.14
N LYS A 221 -16.09 23.21 -12.36
CA LYS A 221 -16.98 22.75 -11.28
C LYS A 221 -16.68 21.33 -10.79
N PHE A 222 -15.83 20.62 -11.48
CA PHE A 222 -15.34 19.31 -11.07
C PHE A 222 -13.83 19.26 -11.32
N VAL A 223 -13.06 18.89 -10.32
CA VAL A 223 -11.59 18.76 -10.42
C VAL A 223 -11.18 17.39 -9.92
N PHE A 224 -10.67 16.56 -10.84
CA PHE A 224 -10.01 15.31 -10.50
C PHE A 224 -8.61 15.57 -9.98
N MET A 225 -8.29 15.04 -8.81
CA MET A 225 -7.05 15.33 -8.08
C MET A 225 -6.39 14.02 -7.61
N PRO A 226 -5.71 13.24 -8.49
CA PRO A 226 -4.98 12.05 -8.10
C PRO A 226 -3.67 12.43 -7.41
N ILE A 227 -3.75 12.97 -6.20
CA ILE A 227 -2.62 13.47 -5.40
C ILE A 227 -2.83 13.13 -3.92
N TYR A 228 -1.79 13.25 -3.13
CA TYR A 228 -1.85 13.08 -1.68
C TYR A 228 -2.56 14.25 -0.98
N TYR A 229 -3.03 14.02 0.25
CA TYR A 229 -3.83 14.99 1.01
C TYR A 229 -3.13 16.32 1.27
N THR A 230 -1.80 16.33 1.45
CA THR A 230 -1.04 17.56 1.76
C THR A 230 -1.10 18.58 0.62
N PRO A 231 -0.69 18.30 -0.63
CA PRO A 231 -0.86 19.23 -1.74
C PRO A 231 -2.34 19.54 -2.03
N ALA A 232 -3.24 18.57 -1.84
CA ALA A 232 -4.68 18.81 -2.00
C ALA A 232 -5.18 19.88 -1.01
N SER A 233 -4.83 19.77 0.26
CA SER A 233 -5.18 20.74 1.32
C SER A 233 -4.65 22.14 1.02
N ILE A 234 -3.42 22.24 0.51
CA ILE A 234 -2.82 23.53 0.11
C ILE A 234 -3.60 24.14 -1.05
N PHE A 235 -3.90 23.35 -2.10
CA PHE A 235 -4.70 23.80 -3.24
C PHE A 235 -6.08 24.30 -2.79
N MET A 236 -6.78 23.53 -1.96
CA MET A 236 -8.11 23.88 -1.44
C MET A 236 -8.06 25.15 -0.58
N THR A 237 -7.04 25.30 0.27
CA THR A 237 -6.86 26.49 1.10
C THR A 237 -6.65 27.75 0.25
N GLN A 238 -5.79 27.67 -0.76
CA GLN A 238 -5.47 28.80 -1.64
C GLN A 238 -6.60 29.12 -2.61
N GLY A 239 -7.35 28.11 -3.06
CA GLY A 239 -8.43 28.21 -4.02
C GLY A 239 -9.81 28.50 -3.44
N LYS A 240 -10.00 28.52 -2.11
CA LYS A 240 -11.31 28.52 -1.43
C LYS A 240 -12.27 29.64 -1.89
N ASP A 241 -11.73 30.83 -2.17
CA ASP A 241 -12.51 32.01 -2.58
C ASP A 241 -12.41 32.28 -4.09
N ILE A 242 -11.68 31.46 -4.85
CA ILE A 242 -11.43 31.58 -6.29
C ILE A 242 -12.19 30.51 -7.07
N MET A 243 -12.13 29.27 -6.61
CA MET A 243 -12.83 28.14 -7.22
C MET A 243 -14.34 28.25 -7.02
N PRO A 244 -15.17 27.74 -7.95
CA PRO A 244 -16.62 27.78 -7.78
C PRO A 244 -17.06 27.20 -6.44
N ALA A 245 -18.01 27.87 -5.77
CA ALA A 245 -18.49 27.44 -4.45
C ALA A 245 -19.18 26.06 -4.47
N ASP A 246 -19.69 25.67 -5.64
CA ASP A 246 -20.32 24.38 -5.91
C ASP A 246 -19.37 23.36 -6.59
N ALA A 247 -18.07 23.63 -6.58
CA ALA A 247 -17.10 22.70 -7.15
C ALA A 247 -16.98 21.42 -6.34
N VAL A 248 -16.64 20.33 -7.02
CA VAL A 248 -16.34 19.03 -6.47
C VAL A 248 -14.86 18.74 -6.62
N TYR A 249 -14.17 18.49 -5.54
CA TYR A 249 -12.81 17.93 -5.53
C TYR A 249 -12.92 16.41 -5.41
N TYR A 250 -12.50 15.72 -6.46
CA TYR A 250 -12.57 14.28 -6.53
C TYR A 250 -11.16 13.70 -6.49
N GLY A 251 -10.80 13.12 -5.35
CA GLY A 251 -9.51 12.48 -5.12
C GLY A 251 -9.54 10.97 -5.28
N CYS A 252 -8.37 10.39 -5.16
CA CYS A 252 -8.13 8.96 -5.03
C CYS A 252 -7.92 8.60 -3.54
N ASP A 253 -7.39 7.42 -3.26
CA ASP A 253 -7.09 6.98 -1.89
C ASP A 253 -6.12 7.92 -1.15
N GLY A 254 -5.24 8.63 -1.87
CA GLY A 254 -4.35 9.64 -1.30
C GLY A 254 -5.05 10.85 -0.64
N PHE A 255 -6.38 10.96 -0.72
CA PHE A 255 -7.14 11.94 0.06
C PHE A 255 -7.48 11.47 1.47
N ASP A 256 -7.27 10.19 1.77
CA ASP A 256 -7.64 9.65 3.08
C ASP A 256 -6.82 10.31 4.21
N GLY A 257 -7.52 10.79 5.25
CA GLY A 257 -6.93 11.57 6.33
C GLY A 257 -6.90 13.09 6.07
N ILE A 258 -7.46 13.58 4.94
CA ILE A 258 -7.50 15.02 4.65
C ILE A 258 -8.30 15.80 5.70
N ASP A 259 -9.40 15.24 6.17
CA ASP A 259 -10.30 15.85 7.16
C ASP A 259 -9.69 15.93 8.57
N ALA A 260 -8.71 15.10 8.88
CA ALA A 260 -7.95 15.19 10.13
C ALA A 260 -6.81 16.24 10.06
N ASN A 261 -6.37 16.60 8.85
CA ASN A 261 -5.21 17.48 8.62
C ASN A 261 -5.57 18.84 8.02
N PHE A 262 -6.78 19.01 7.55
CA PHE A 262 -7.30 20.24 6.95
C PHE A 262 -8.71 20.51 7.48
N ASP A 263 -8.95 21.73 7.94
CA ASP A 263 -10.29 22.15 8.38
C ASP A 263 -11.22 22.31 7.16
N ILE A 264 -11.85 21.21 6.78
CA ILE A 264 -12.77 21.14 5.63
C ILE A 264 -13.99 22.06 5.77
N THR A 265 -14.28 22.60 6.96
CA THR A 265 -15.37 23.56 7.18
C THR A 265 -15.07 24.96 6.62
N THR A 266 -13.77 25.22 6.33
CA THR A 266 -13.30 26.51 5.82
C THR A 266 -13.52 26.72 4.33
N ILE A 267 -13.96 25.71 3.60
CA ILE A 267 -14.28 25.74 2.15
C ILE A 267 -15.77 25.47 1.91
N SER A 268 -16.31 25.93 0.79
CA SER A 268 -17.69 25.66 0.36
C SER A 268 -17.82 24.37 -0.46
N GLN A 269 -16.77 24.00 -1.15
CA GLN A 269 -16.69 22.92 -2.11
C GLN A 269 -16.89 21.56 -1.44
N SER A 270 -17.35 20.57 -2.19
CA SER A 270 -17.44 19.18 -1.73
C SER A 270 -16.14 18.43 -1.96
N ILE A 271 -15.93 17.39 -1.17
CA ILE A 271 -14.76 16.50 -1.26
C ILE A 271 -15.24 15.06 -1.32
N THR A 272 -14.83 14.34 -2.35
CA THR A 272 -15.08 12.91 -2.54
C THR A 272 -13.75 12.21 -2.82
N MET A 273 -13.58 10.99 -2.36
CA MET A 273 -12.40 10.16 -2.66
C MET A 273 -12.79 8.73 -3.04
N LEU A 274 -11.83 7.98 -3.54
CA LEU A 274 -11.91 6.52 -3.67
C LEU A 274 -11.39 5.86 -2.40
N SER A 275 -12.06 4.80 -1.96
CA SER A 275 -11.66 4.02 -0.79
C SER A 275 -12.05 2.56 -0.97
N HIS A 276 -11.42 1.68 -0.22
CA HIS A 276 -11.80 0.27 -0.07
C HIS A 276 -12.19 -0.09 1.38
N PHE A 277 -12.34 0.93 2.22
CA PHE A 277 -12.67 0.78 3.64
C PHE A 277 -13.84 1.68 4.03
N ASN A 278 -14.81 1.14 4.73
CA ASN A 278 -15.92 1.90 5.29
C ASN A 278 -15.57 2.34 6.72
N SER A 279 -14.95 3.51 6.87
CA SER A 279 -14.62 4.08 8.19
C SER A 279 -15.84 4.49 9.03
N LYS A 280 -17.04 4.41 8.46
CA LYS A 280 -18.33 4.67 9.13
C LYS A 280 -19.15 3.38 9.34
N ALA A 281 -18.51 2.21 9.34
CA ALA A 281 -19.18 0.94 9.57
C ALA A 281 -19.84 0.92 10.96
N GLU A 282 -21.11 0.49 11.01
CA GLU A 282 -21.92 0.44 12.24
C GLU A 282 -21.99 -0.96 12.87
N SER A 283 -21.45 -1.97 12.18
CA SER A 283 -21.47 -3.36 12.64
C SER A 283 -20.40 -4.20 11.94
N GLY A 284 -20.15 -5.42 12.45
CA GLY A 284 -19.23 -6.39 11.88
C GLY A 284 -17.76 -6.09 12.17
N VAL A 285 -16.87 -6.81 11.48
CA VAL A 285 -15.41 -6.77 11.72
C VAL A 285 -14.83 -5.37 11.55
N ALA A 286 -15.31 -4.62 10.56
CA ALA A 286 -14.88 -3.24 10.35
C ALA A 286 -15.20 -2.33 11.54
N LYS A 287 -16.41 -2.48 12.13
CA LYS A 287 -16.79 -1.73 13.34
C LYS A 287 -15.91 -2.11 14.53
N ASP A 288 -15.68 -3.40 14.74
CA ASP A 288 -14.86 -3.89 15.85
C ASP A 288 -13.42 -3.37 15.75
N PHE A 289 -12.86 -3.36 14.53
CA PHE A 289 -11.56 -2.75 14.25
C PHE A 289 -11.56 -1.24 14.56
N ILE A 290 -12.55 -0.49 14.06
CA ILE A 290 -12.65 0.96 14.26
C ILE A 290 -12.69 1.26 15.76
N ASP A 291 -13.54 0.58 16.52
CA ASP A 291 -13.68 0.81 17.95
C ASP A 291 -12.38 0.55 18.73
N LYS A 292 -11.68 -0.53 18.42
CA LYS A 292 -10.39 -0.86 19.03
C LYS A 292 -9.31 0.15 18.65
N TYR A 293 -9.22 0.48 17.36
CA TYR A 293 -8.23 1.41 16.86
C TYR A 293 -8.41 2.79 17.51
N VAL A 294 -9.63 3.32 17.47
CA VAL A 294 -9.95 4.64 18.05
C VAL A 294 -9.73 4.67 19.56
N ALA A 295 -10.08 3.60 20.27
CA ALA A 295 -9.84 3.51 21.71
C ALA A 295 -8.36 3.50 22.08
N THR A 296 -7.48 3.00 21.19
CA THR A 296 -6.04 2.84 21.46
C THR A 296 -5.24 4.02 20.95
N TYR A 297 -5.53 4.51 19.74
CA TYR A 297 -4.70 5.47 19.02
C TYR A 297 -5.40 6.80 18.70
N GLY A 298 -6.72 6.91 18.95
CA GLY A 298 -7.54 8.04 18.52
C GLY A 298 -8.02 7.90 17.07
N ALA A 299 -8.88 8.84 16.65
CA ALA A 299 -9.49 8.82 15.32
C ALA A 299 -8.63 9.49 14.24
N ASP A 300 -7.71 10.37 14.62
CA ASP A 300 -7.01 11.28 13.70
C ASP A 300 -6.10 10.56 12.67
N THR A 301 -5.70 9.32 12.97
CA THR A 301 -4.90 8.49 12.06
C THR A 301 -5.65 7.30 11.50
N LEU A 302 -6.97 7.14 11.82
CA LEU A 302 -7.77 6.06 11.27
C LEU A 302 -8.00 6.30 9.77
N ASN A 303 -7.51 5.40 8.94
CA ASN A 303 -7.68 5.45 7.48
C ASN A 303 -7.68 4.05 6.85
N GLN A 304 -7.95 3.97 5.55
CA GLN A 304 -7.99 2.71 4.81
C GLN A 304 -6.65 1.96 4.79
N PHE A 305 -5.53 2.66 4.89
CA PHE A 305 -4.20 2.04 4.84
C PHE A 305 -3.89 1.30 6.14
N GLY A 306 -4.30 1.86 7.27
CA GLY A 306 -4.27 1.18 8.55
C GLY A 306 -5.16 -0.07 8.56
N ALA A 307 -6.39 0.04 8.05
CA ALA A 307 -7.29 -1.10 7.94
C ALA A 307 -6.70 -2.21 7.06
N SER A 308 -6.08 -1.86 5.92
CA SER A 308 -5.37 -2.82 5.07
C SER A 308 -4.14 -3.43 5.76
N ALA A 309 -3.40 -2.66 6.57
CA ALA A 309 -2.23 -3.18 7.28
C ALA A 309 -2.61 -4.22 8.35
N TYR A 310 -3.73 -3.99 9.04
CA TYR A 310 -4.31 -4.98 9.94
C TYR A 310 -4.63 -6.28 9.19
N ASP A 311 -5.32 -6.18 8.06
CA ASP A 311 -5.64 -7.33 7.22
C ASP A 311 -4.39 -8.02 6.65
N CYS A 312 -3.32 -7.26 6.29
CA CYS A 312 -2.06 -7.82 5.84
C CYS A 312 -1.42 -8.74 6.89
N VAL A 313 -1.37 -8.31 8.15
CA VAL A 313 -0.79 -9.11 9.23
C VAL A 313 -1.59 -10.38 9.45
N TYR A 314 -2.93 -10.30 9.44
CA TYR A 314 -3.78 -11.48 9.54
C TYR A 314 -3.69 -12.39 8.32
N ALA A 315 -3.52 -11.84 7.12
CA ALA A 315 -3.30 -12.62 5.89
C ALA A 315 -1.97 -13.40 5.96
N ILE A 316 -0.90 -12.75 6.39
CA ILE A 316 0.41 -13.37 6.59
C ILE A 316 0.30 -14.50 7.63
N TYR A 317 -0.23 -14.21 8.80
CA TYR A 317 -0.44 -15.20 9.85
C TYR A 317 -1.26 -16.40 9.37
N GLY A 318 -2.39 -16.14 8.70
CA GLY A 318 -3.29 -17.18 8.24
C GLY A 318 -2.68 -18.03 7.13
N ALA A 319 -1.90 -17.45 6.21
CA ALA A 319 -1.20 -18.17 5.15
C ALA A 319 -0.07 -19.06 5.72
N MET A 320 0.72 -18.53 6.66
CA MET A 320 1.75 -19.33 7.36
C MET A 320 1.11 -20.50 8.13
N LYS A 321 0.02 -20.22 8.86
CA LYS A 321 -0.70 -21.26 9.60
C LYS A 321 -1.23 -22.35 8.66
N LYS A 322 -1.87 -21.95 7.54
CA LYS A 322 -2.38 -22.88 6.54
C LYS A 322 -1.26 -23.74 5.95
N ALA A 323 -0.11 -23.13 5.62
CA ALA A 323 1.04 -23.85 5.11
C ALA A 323 1.54 -24.93 6.10
N ILE A 324 1.64 -24.59 7.39
CA ILE A 324 2.01 -25.55 8.46
C ILE A 324 0.97 -26.68 8.57
N ASP A 325 -0.32 -26.36 8.55
CA ASP A 325 -1.40 -27.35 8.60
C ASP A 325 -1.35 -28.30 7.38
N GLU A 326 -0.77 -27.85 6.25
CA GLU A 326 -0.53 -28.61 5.02
C GLU A 326 0.83 -29.37 5.02
N GLY A 327 1.62 -29.21 6.07
CA GLY A 327 2.87 -29.95 6.28
C GLY A 327 4.15 -29.17 5.90
N ALA A 328 4.07 -27.85 5.67
CA ALA A 328 5.27 -27.03 5.50
C ALA A 328 6.06 -26.94 6.80
N ASP A 329 7.38 -27.00 6.68
CA ASP A 329 8.30 -26.86 7.81
C ASP A 329 8.63 -25.36 7.99
N ILE A 330 7.87 -24.69 8.85
CA ILE A 330 8.06 -23.28 9.20
C ILE A 330 8.40 -23.21 10.68
N ASP A 331 9.65 -22.94 10.97
CA ASP A 331 10.10 -22.60 12.32
C ASP A 331 10.56 -21.13 12.41
N VAL A 332 10.83 -20.67 13.62
CA VAL A 332 11.19 -19.27 13.87
C VAL A 332 12.52 -18.85 13.23
N THR A 333 13.36 -19.81 12.83
CA THR A 333 14.67 -19.58 12.23
C THR A 333 14.66 -19.74 10.70
N ILE A 334 13.49 -19.98 10.10
CA ILE A 334 13.34 -20.10 8.65
C ILE A 334 13.88 -18.85 7.95
N SER A 335 14.65 -19.04 6.88
CA SER A 335 15.17 -17.91 6.11
C SER A 335 14.03 -17.16 5.39
N ALA A 336 14.21 -15.86 5.13
CA ALA A 336 13.27 -15.07 4.36
C ALA A 336 13.00 -15.69 2.98
N ALA A 337 14.05 -16.20 2.32
CA ALA A 337 13.93 -16.81 1.00
C ALA A 337 13.12 -18.12 1.01
N ASP A 338 13.34 -19.00 2.01
CA ASP A 338 12.57 -20.24 2.11
C ASP A 338 11.11 -19.95 2.50
N LEU A 339 10.87 -19.00 3.40
CA LEU A 339 9.52 -18.57 3.75
C LEU A 339 8.82 -17.94 2.56
N CYS A 340 9.53 -17.16 1.73
CA CYS A 340 8.99 -16.57 0.50
C CYS A 340 8.42 -17.63 -0.43
N GLU A 341 9.14 -18.71 -0.70
CA GLU A 341 8.64 -19.79 -1.58
C GLU A 341 7.38 -20.44 -1.02
N ILE A 342 7.28 -20.63 0.30
CA ILE A 342 6.09 -21.17 0.94
C ILE A 342 4.92 -20.19 0.80
N MET A 343 5.14 -18.90 1.05
CA MET A 343 4.10 -17.88 0.95
C MET A 343 3.60 -17.70 -0.49
N LYS A 344 4.50 -17.68 -1.47
CA LYS A 344 4.14 -17.66 -2.90
C LYS A 344 3.21 -18.82 -3.25
N ALA A 345 3.59 -20.03 -2.83
CA ALA A 345 2.76 -21.22 -3.09
C ALA A 345 1.35 -21.13 -2.48
N GLN A 346 1.19 -20.49 -1.32
CA GLN A 346 -0.12 -20.25 -0.71
C GLN A 346 -0.94 -19.25 -1.53
N PHE A 347 -0.38 -18.12 -1.91
CA PHE A 347 -1.08 -17.07 -2.63
C PHE A 347 -1.41 -17.51 -4.08
N GLU A 348 -0.48 -18.10 -4.80
CA GLU A 348 -0.70 -18.69 -6.12
C GLU A 348 -1.70 -19.84 -6.07
N GLY A 349 -1.75 -20.59 -4.96
CA GLY A 349 -2.73 -21.65 -4.68
C GLY A 349 -4.14 -21.15 -4.36
N GLY A 350 -4.38 -19.83 -4.42
CA GLY A 350 -5.70 -19.23 -4.19
C GLY A 350 -6.04 -19.05 -2.71
N TYR A 351 -5.04 -18.70 -1.89
CA TYR A 351 -5.29 -18.33 -0.49
C TYR A 351 -6.34 -17.21 -0.40
N THR A 352 -7.27 -17.36 0.52
CA THR A 352 -8.39 -16.43 0.71
C THR A 352 -8.46 -15.99 2.17
N VAL A 353 -8.55 -14.68 2.38
CA VAL A 353 -8.88 -14.11 3.69
C VAL A 353 -10.39 -13.87 3.75
N THR A 354 -11.02 -14.36 4.81
CA THR A 354 -12.46 -14.17 5.04
C THR A 354 -12.69 -13.35 6.30
N ASN A 355 -13.77 -12.57 6.31
CA ASN A 355 -14.11 -11.67 7.42
C ASN A 355 -12.99 -10.66 7.74
N ALA A 356 -12.38 -10.10 6.72
CA ALA A 356 -11.38 -9.06 6.87
C ALA A 356 -12.05 -7.69 7.12
N VAL A 357 -11.27 -6.74 7.61
CA VAL A 357 -11.74 -5.37 7.88
C VAL A 357 -12.08 -4.64 6.58
N THR A 358 -11.31 -4.89 5.52
CA THR A 358 -11.44 -4.22 4.22
C THR A 358 -12.17 -5.04 3.16
N GLY A 359 -12.82 -6.15 3.54
CA GLY A 359 -13.63 -6.96 2.63
C GLY A 359 -14.04 -8.30 3.22
N ASP A 360 -15.22 -8.79 2.84
CA ASP A 360 -15.75 -10.07 3.34
C ASP A 360 -14.93 -11.28 2.86
N SER A 361 -14.38 -11.18 1.65
CA SER A 361 -13.54 -12.22 1.04
C SER A 361 -12.48 -11.56 0.15
N ILE A 362 -11.23 -11.71 0.54
CA ILE A 362 -10.07 -11.13 -0.16
C ILE A 362 -9.29 -12.25 -0.81
N THR A 363 -9.04 -12.13 -2.10
CA THR A 363 -8.24 -13.04 -2.91
C THR A 363 -7.26 -12.24 -3.77
N TRP A 364 -6.26 -12.90 -4.30
CA TRP A 364 -5.27 -12.29 -5.18
C TRP A 364 -5.25 -12.99 -6.54
N GLU A 365 -5.00 -12.21 -7.57
CA GLU A 365 -4.64 -12.73 -8.89
C GLU A 365 -3.19 -13.25 -8.85
N SER A 366 -2.83 -14.08 -9.82
CA SER A 366 -1.44 -14.57 -10.00
C SER A 366 -0.44 -13.44 -10.28
N THR A 367 -0.92 -12.27 -10.62
CA THR A 367 -0.17 -11.03 -10.83
C THR A 367 0.12 -10.26 -9.54
N GLY A 368 -0.38 -10.75 -8.37
CA GLY A 368 -0.22 -10.08 -7.08
C GLY A 368 -1.25 -9.00 -6.77
N TYR A 369 -2.13 -8.66 -7.72
CA TYR A 369 -3.23 -7.72 -7.48
C TYR A 369 -4.32 -8.35 -6.62
N VAL A 370 -4.84 -7.56 -5.70
CA VAL A 370 -5.98 -7.95 -4.87
C VAL A 370 -7.31 -7.78 -5.62
N ASN A 371 -8.23 -8.70 -5.40
CA ASN A 371 -9.61 -8.56 -5.89
C ASN A 371 -10.42 -7.63 -4.96
N LYS A 372 -10.20 -6.33 -5.07
CA LYS A 372 -10.96 -5.29 -4.38
C LYS A 372 -11.51 -4.27 -5.36
N THR A 373 -12.70 -3.76 -5.06
CA THR A 373 -13.33 -2.70 -5.83
C THR A 373 -13.27 -1.40 -5.03
N ALA A 374 -12.83 -0.32 -5.69
CA ALA A 374 -12.89 1.01 -5.12
C ALA A 374 -14.35 1.46 -4.98
N ILE A 375 -14.67 2.07 -3.85
CA ILE A 375 -15.95 2.73 -3.58
C ILE A 375 -15.76 4.23 -3.48
N GLN A 376 -16.75 4.99 -3.88
CA GLN A 376 -16.77 6.43 -3.64
C GLN A 376 -17.12 6.71 -2.18
N TYR A 377 -16.29 7.53 -1.55
CA TYR A 377 -16.49 7.96 -0.17
C TYR A 377 -16.59 9.48 -0.11
N VAL A 378 -17.73 9.98 0.37
CA VAL A 378 -17.96 11.42 0.51
C VAL A 378 -17.39 11.86 1.86
N ILE A 379 -16.33 12.69 1.81
CA ILE A 379 -15.70 13.31 2.98
C ILE A 379 -16.53 14.51 3.42
N LYS A 380 -16.92 15.36 2.42
CA LYS A 380 -17.69 16.58 2.64
C LYS A 380 -18.70 16.79 1.50
N GLU A 381 -19.94 17.00 1.85
CA GLU A 381 -20.97 17.45 0.91
C GLU A 381 -20.98 18.97 0.76
N VAL A 382 -21.56 19.46 -0.36
CA VAL A 382 -21.87 20.89 -0.53
C VAL A 382 -22.90 21.27 0.53
N GLY A 383 -22.61 22.26 1.33
CA GLY A 383 -23.50 22.78 2.38
C GLY A 383 -24.63 23.65 1.83
#